data_859618fe666f5d17f53aa324befa1547
#
_entry.id   859618fe666f5d17f53aa324befa1547
#
_cell.length_a   1.000
_cell.length_b   1.000
_cell.length_c   1.000
_cell.angle_alpha   90.00
_cell.angle_beta   90.00
_cell.angle_gamma   90.00
#
_symmetry.space_group_name_H-M   'P 1'
#
loop_
_entity.id
_entity.type
_entity.pdbx_description
1 polymer ?
#
loop_
_entity_poly.entity_id
_entity_poly.type
_entity_poly.pdbx_seq_one_letter_code
_entity_poly.pdbx_strand_id
1 'polypeptide(L)'
;MSLLAGACLAAASCSDSDEDTKLPSPNFPEAVSATIEAGGTYTLEIEPNQNWEVSVPTATAAWFWIQDETQKVWTLRGSAGASRIVIGVAELDEFDDTRVCEVTLKMGGQSKVIATITRGTLERGFSLRTCKLDQYGDFEYGDSETGLTYSYNEGEAQSIDLTWPEGRTDFSMPILVEANYDWAINQLPEW
;
A
#
# COMPACT_ATOMS: atom_id res chain seq x y z
N MET A 1 -51.26 76.06 -26.42
CA MET A 1 -51.51 75.52 -25.09
C MET A 1 -50.62 74.30 -24.92
N SER A 2 -49.51 74.52 -24.19
CA SER A 2 -48.50 73.48 -23.93
C SER A 2 -48.75 72.81 -22.55
N LEU A 3 -48.83 71.50 -22.52
CA LEU A 3 -48.80 70.78 -21.24
C LEU A 3 -47.45 70.06 -21.15
N LEU A 4 -46.61 70.48 -20.21
CA LEU A 4 -45.41 69.77 -19.77
C LEU A 4 -45.86 68.67 -18.85
N ALA A 5 -45.50 67.43 -19.17
CA ALA A 5 -45.56 66.30 -18.25
C ALA A 5 -44.18 66.07 -17.66
N GLY A 6 -44.04 66.32 -16.37
CA GLY A 6 -42.82 66.03 -15.64
C GLY A 6 -42.70 64.51 -15.31
N ALA A 7 -41.63 63.93 -15.71
CA ALA A 7 -41.28 62.57 -15.36
C ALA A 7 -40.44 62.60 -14.07
N CYS A 8 -40.96 62.05 -12.95
CA CYS A 8 -40.17 61.71 -11.73
C CYS A 8 -39.36 60.45 -11.96
N LEU A 9 -38.06 60.60 -12.06
CA LEU A 9 -37.14 59.44 -11.92
C LEU A 9 -37.05 59.10 -10.44
N ALA A 10 -37.60 57.94 -10.05
CA ALA A 10 -37.29 57.30 -8.79
C ALA A 10 -35.97 56.55 -8.98
N ALA A 11 -34.92 57.08 -8.40
CA ALA A 11 -33.68 56.32 -8.24
C ALA A 11 -33.92 55.21 -7.22
N ALA A 12 -34.06 53.97 -7.70
CA ALA A 12 -33.98 52.80 -6.85
C ALA A 12 -32.51 52.62 -6.46
N SER A 13 -32.18 52.96 -5.23
CA SER A 13 -30.92 52.59 -4.60
C SER A 13 -30.95 51.07 -4.38
N CYS A 14 -30.29 50.31 -5.27
CA CYS A 14 -29.89 48.94 -4.96
C CYS A 14 -28.82 49.05 -3.90
N SER A 15 -29.15 48.81 -2.65
CA SER A 15 -28.16 48.44 -1.64
C SER A 15 -27.69 47.02 -1.99
N ASP A 16 -26.57 46.95 -2.70
CA ASP A 16 -25.76 45.73 -2.75
C ASP A 16 -25.33 45.45 -1.29
N SER A 17 -26.11 44.65 -0.58
CA SER A 17 -25.61 43.92 0.56
C SER A 17 -24.81 42.76 -0.05
N ASP A 18 -23.55 43.02 -0.36
CA ASP A 18 -22.53 42.00 -0.44
C ASP A 18 -22.43 41.35 0.95
N GLU A 19 -23.36 40.45 1.24
CA GLU A 19 -23.10 39.43 2.22
C GLU A 19 -21.99 38.56 1.61
N ASP A 20 -20.76 38.95 1.92
CA ASP A 20 -19.58 38.16 1.76
C ASP A 20 -19.85 36.83 2.48
N THR A 21 -20.44 35.87 1.75
CA THR A 21 -20.66 34.50 2.26
C THR A 21 -19.29 33.88 2.39
N LYS A 22 -18.61 34.30 3.46
CA LYS A 22 -17.31 33.74 3.84
C LYS A 22 -17.47 32.27 4.02
N LEU A 23 -16.95 31.50 3.07
CA LEU A 23 -16.95 30.05 3.16
C LEU A 23 -16.37 29.64 4.53
N PRO A 24 -16.96 28.64 5.19
CA PRO A 24 -16.43 28.16 6.47
C PRO A 24 -14.95 27.76 6.29
N SER A 25 -14.17 27.89 7.35
CA SER A 25 -12.77 27.41 7.31
C SER A 25 -12.73 25.90 6.99
N PRO A 26 -11.80 25.45 6.14
CA PRO A 26 -11.67 24.04 5.81
C PRO A 26 -11.41 23.19 7.05
N ASN A 27 -12.13 22.07 7.21
CA ASN A 27 -11.96 21.11 8.29
C ASN A 27 -11.09 19.94 7.80
N PHE A 28 -9.78 20.08 7.89
CA PHE A 28 -8.89 18.98 7.55
C PHE A 28 -8.92 17.89 8.63
N PRO A 29 -8.94 16.58 8.24
CA PRO A 29 -8.81 15.50 9.20
C PRO A 29 -7.40 15.52 9.84
N GLU A 30 -7.25 14.78 10.95
CA GLU A 30 -5.95 14.47 11.50
C GLU A 30 -5.17 13.59 10.52
N ALA A 31 -3.84 13.82 10.44
CA ALA A 31 -2.99 13.02 9.59
C ALA A 31 -2.79 11.62 10.19
N VAL A 32 -2.88 10.60 9.34
CA VAL A 32 -2.67 9.21 9.73
C VAL A 32 -1.42 8.65 9.07
N SER A 33 -0.80 7.65 9.70
CA SER A 33 0.30 6.87 9.10
C SER A 33 -0.09 5.40 9.10
N ALA A 34 0.11 4.73 7.97
CA ALA A 34 -0.19 3.32 7.82
C ALA A 34 0.87 2.61 6.98
N THR A 35 1.17 1.37 7.35
CA THR A 35 1.97 0.45 6.53
C THR A 35 1.04 -0.58 5.91
N ILE A 36 1.11 -0.73 4.61
CA ILE A 36 0.25 -1.60 3.81
C ILE A 36 1.12 -2.61 3.09
N GLU A 37 0.71 -3.86 3.12
CA GLU A 37 1.36 -4.91 2.34
C GLU A 37 1.33 -4.58 0.84
N ALA A 38 2.34 -5.03 0.12
CA ALA A 38 2.39 -4.93 -1.33
C ALA A 38 1.14 -5.56 -1.97
N GLY A 39 0.58 -4.90 -2.97
CA GLY A 39 -0.68 -5.30 -3.59
C GLY A 39 -1.95 -4.96 -2.78
N GLY A 40 -1.79 -4.44 -1.58
CA GLY A 40 -2.90 -4.11 -0.69
C GLY A 40 -3.56 -2.76 -0.97
N THR A 41 -4.54 -2.43 -0.14
CA THR A 41 -5.25 -1.15 -0.18
C THR A 41 -5.41 -0.54 1.20
N TYR A 42 -5.49 0.77 1.27
CA TYR A 42 -5.82 1.52 2.46
C TYR A 42 -7.03 2.42 2.23
N THR A 43 -7.96 2.43 3.18
CA THR A 43 -9.16 3.26 3.09
C THR A 43 -9.04 4.44 4.04
N LEU A 44 -9.17 5.65 3.47
CA LEU A 44 -9.30 6.91 4.20
C LEU A 44 -10.78 7.31 4.22
N GLU A 45 -11.30 7.55 5.39
CA GLU A 45 -12.62 8.16 5.58
C GLU A 45 -12.43 9.62 5.95
N ILE A 46 -13.04 10.50 5.18
CA ILE A 46 -12.99 11.96 5.38
C ILE A 46 -14.39 12.54 5.38
N GLU A 47 -14.57 13.65 6.08
CA GLU A 47 -15.84 14.40 6.11
C GLU A 47 -15.57 15.89 5.82
N PRO A 48 -15.20 16.23 4.58
CA PRO A 48 -14.91 17.61 4.17
C PRO A 48 -16.15 18.51 4.26
N ASN A 49 -15.97 19.75 4.73
CA ASN A 49 -17.04 20.75 4.76
C ASN A 49 -17.11 21.61 3.49
N GLN A 50 -16.26 21.36 2.51
CA GLN A 50 -16.20 22.06 1.22
C GLN A 50 -15.87 21.07 0.11
N ASN A 51 -15.95 21.52 -1.14
CA ASN A 51 -15.42 20.77 -2.27
C ASN A 51 -13.91 20.54 -2.09
N TRP A 52 -13.47 19.37 -2.44
CA TRP A 52 -12.12 18.92 -2.15
C TRP A 52 -11.46 18.23 -3.34
N GLU A 53 -10.14 18.17 -3.26
CA GLU A 53 -9.29 17.40 -4.17
C GLU A 53 -8.28 16.64 -3.33
N VAL A 54 -8.21 15.31 -3.51
CA VAL A 54 -7.16 14.46 -2.94
C VAL A 54 -6.20 14.07 -4.04
N SER A 55 -4.91 14.10 -3.73
CA SER A 55 -3.86 13.71 -4.69
C SER A 55 -2.74 12.93 -4.03
N VAL A 56 -2.11 12.08 -4.85
CA VAL A 56 -0.84 11.42 -4.57
C VAL A 56 0.23 11.98 -5.51
N PRO A 57 1.51 12.09 -5.07
CA PRO A 57 2.57 12.66 -5.88
C PRO A 57 2.82 11.83 -7.15
N THR A 58 3.04 12.48 -8.27
CA THR A 58 3.37 11.80 -9.54
C THR A 58 4.67 11.00 -9.47
N ALA A 59 5.60 11.40 -8.61
CA ALA A 59 6.85 10.67 -8.36
C ALA A 59 6.62 9.28 -7.76
N THR A 60 5.48 9.07 -7.09
CA THR A 60 5.10 7.79 -6.48
C THR A 60 4.06 7.02 -7.29
N ALA A 61 3.67 7.52 -8.45
CA ALA A 61 2.58 7.01 -9.29
C ALA A 61 2.77 5.56 -9.77
N ALA A 62 4.02 5.05 -9.80
CA ALA A 62 4.30 3.66 -10.12
C ALA A 62 3.86 2.70 -9.00
N TRP A 63 3.84 3.17 -7.75
CA TRP A 63 3.63 2.35 -6.56
C TRP A 63 2.35 2.66 -5.80
N PHE A 64 1.78 3.86 -6.00
CA PHE A 64 0.58 4.32 -5.30
C PHE A 64 -0.39 5.00 -6.26
N TRP A 65 -1.68 4.75 -6.04
CA TRP A 65 -2.77 5.40 -6.79
C TRP A 65 -4.00 5.55 -5.91
N ILE A 66 -4.92 6.37 -6.33
CA ILE A 66 -6.26 6.44 -5.77
C ILE A 66 -7.14 5.52 -6.63
N GLN A 67 -7.92 4.66 -6.00
CA GLN A 67 -8.88 3.80 -6.68
C GLN A 67 -10.18 4.57 -6.89
N ASP A 68 -10.51 4.86 -8.14
CA ASP A 68 -11.78 5.44 -8.55
C ASP A 68 -12.58 4.38 -9.32
N GLU A 69 -13.54 3.77 -8.64
CA GLU A 69 -14.26 2.58 -9.12
C GLU A 69 -13.28 1.47 -9.55
N THR A 70 -13.08 1.31 -10.87
CA THR A 70 -12.16 0.33 -11.46
C THR A 70 -10.87 0.95 -12.01
N GLN A 71 -10.72 2.28 -11.91
CA GLN A 71 -9.61 3.00 -12.50
C GLN A 71 -8.58 3.42 -11.45
N LYS A 72 -7.33 3.46 -11.87
CA LYS A 72 -6.24 4.05 -11.09
C LYS A 72 -6.11 5.51 -11.49
N VAL A 73 -6.29 6.40 -10.50
CA VAL A 73 -6.12 7.85 -10.69
C VAL A 73 -5.14 8.38 -9.65
N TRP A 74 -4.57 9.54 -9.90
CA TRP A 74 -3.64 10.19 -8.96
C TRP A 74 -4.21 11.45 -8.35
N THR A 75 -5.40 11.79 -8.78
CA THR A 75 -6.18 12.91 -8.24
C THR A 75 -7.65 12.54 -8.30
N LEU A 76 -8.34 12.74 -7.18
CA LEU A 76 -9.78 12.52 -7.04
C LEU A 76 -10.41 13.78 -6.46
N ARG A 77 -11.58 14.15 -6.96
CA ARG A 77 -12.33 15.32 -6.51
C ARG A 77 -13.69 14.91 -5.98
N GLY A 78 -14.17 15.67 -5.01
CA GLY A 78 -15.50 15.46 -4.46
C GLY A 78 -16.10 16.72 -3.87
N SER A 79 -17.34 16.57 -3.44
CA SER A 79 -18.11 17.62 -2.76
C SER A 79 -18.05 17.46 -1.24
N ALA A 80 -18.48 18.48 -0.52
CA ALA A 80 -18.65 18.41 0.92
C ALA A 80 -19.50 17.20 1.37
N GLY A 81 -19.17 16.63 2.51
CA GLY A 81 -19.84 15.47 3.10
C GLY A 81 -18.94 14.26 3.23
N ALA A 82 -19.44 13.22 3.90
CA ALA A 82 -18.71 12.00 4.14
C ALA A 82 -18.25 11.35 2.81
N SER A 83 -16.97 11.01 2.74
CA SER A 83 -16.34 10.45 1.55
C SER A 83 -15.32 9.38 1.93
N ARG A 84 -15.24 8.37 1.08
CA ARG A 84 -14.30 7.25 1.25
C ARG A 84 -13.31 7.26 0.09
N ILE A 85 -12.02 7.29 0.42
CA ILE A 85 -10.93 7.29 -0.55
C ILE A 85 -10.12 6.02 -0.34
N VAL A 86 -9.93 5.26 -1.40
CA VAL A 86 -9.15 4.02 -1.36
C VAL A 86 -7.82 4.27 -2.05
N ILE A 87 -6.73 4.08 -1.31
CA ILE A 87 -5.37 4.15 -1.83
C ILE A 87 -4.90 2.73 -2.14
N GLY A 88 -4.55 2.47 -3.38
CA GLY A 88 -3.97 1.22 -3.82
C GLY A 88 -2.45 1.27 -3.77
N VAL A 89 -1.85 0.14 -3.46
CA VAL A 89 -0.40 -0.05 -3.35
C VAL A 89 0.02 -1.13 -4.34
N ALA A 90 1.08 -0.87 -5.11
CA ALA A 90 1.58 -1.84 -6.09
C ALA A 90 2.16 -3.09 -5.41
N GLU A 91 2.10 -4.21 -6.11
CA GLU A 91 2.86 -5.41 -5.77
C GLU A 91 4.36 -5.10 -5.77
N LEU A 92 5.13 -5.93 -5.10
CA LEU A 92 6.58 -5.83 -5.04
C LEU A 92 7.20 -6.74 -6.09
N ASP A 93 8.15 -6.18 -6.83
CA ASP A 93 9.02 -6.94 -7.71
C ASP A 93 10.40 -7.21 -7.06
N GLU A 94 10.74 -6.46 -6.00
CA GLU A 94 12.03 -6.50 -5.33
C GLU A 94 11.86 -6.56 -3.80
N PHE A 95 12.75 -7.32 -3.14
CA PHE A 95 12.84 -7.36 -1.68
C PHE A 95 13.47 -6.07 -1.14
N ASP A 96 13.14 -5.72 0.09
CA ASP A 96 13.75 -4.63 0.86
C ASP A 96 13.52 -3.21 0.30
N ASP A 97 12.60 -3.03 -0.66
CA ASP A 97 12.28 -1.73 -1.24
C ASP A 97 11.06 -1.10 -0.55
N THR A 98 11.32 -0.28 0.46
CA THR A 98 10.28 0.49 1.14
C THR A 98 9.94 1.75 0.34
N ARG A 99 8.66 1.97 0.04
CA ARG A 99 8.16 3.17 -0.62
C ARG A 99 7.16 3.90 0.26
N VAL A 100 7.24 5.22 0.24
CA VAL A 100 6.37 6.10 1.04
C VAL A 100 5.63 7.05 0.12
N CYS A 101 4.35 7.26 0.40
CA CYS A 101 3.48 8.19 -0.31
C CYS A 101 2.76 9.11 0.67
N GLU A 102 2.83 10.40 0.42
CA GLU A 102 2.03 11.40 1.12
C GLU A 102 0.76 11.69 0.35
N VAL A 103 -0.37 11.47 0.99
CA VAL A 103 -1.70 11.78 0.42
C VAL A 103 -2.08 13.19 0.85
N THR A 104 -2.27 14.07 -0.11
CA THR A 104 -2.59 15.48 0.13
C THR A 104 -4.06 15.75 -0.15
N LEU A 105 -4.73 16.43 0.78
CA LEU A 105 -6.09 16.96 0.64
C LEU A 105 -6.02 18.46 0.46
N LYS A 106 -6.72 18.96 -0.56
CA LYS A 106 -6.88 20.39 -0.86
C LYS A 106 -8.34 20.80 -0.72
N MET A 107 -8.60 21.86 0.05
CA MET A 107 -9.91 22.48 0.27
C MET A 107 -9.77 23.97 0.48
N GLY A 108 -10.70 24.78 -0.01
CA GLY A 108 -10.74 26.24 0.23
C GLY A 108 -9.42 26.96 -0.08
N GLY A 109 -8.67 26.51 -1.07
CA GLY A 109 -7.36 27.07 -1.43
C GLY A 109 -6.20 26.63 -0.53
N GLN A 110 -6.43 25.84 0.51
CA GLN A 110 -5.42 25.29 1.42
C GLN A 110 -5.14 23.83 1.08
N SER A 111 -3.93 23.35 1.42
CA SER A 111 -3.53 21.95 1.24
C SER A 111 -2.88 21.43 2.51
N LYS A 112 -3.18 20.15 2.85
CA LYS A 112 -2.61 19.46 4.00
C LYS A 112 -2.37 18.00 3.66
N VAL A 113 -1.24 17.43 4.11
CA VAL A 113 -1.03 15.98 4.10
C VAL A 113 -1.97 15.37 5.14
N ILE A 114 -2.81 14.44 4.71
CA ILE A 114 -3.80 13.75 5.56
C ILE A 114 -3.45 12.30 5.80
N ALA A 115 -2.55 11.72 5.01
CA ALA A 115 -2.03 10.39 5.26
C ALA A 115 -0.61 10.24 4.73
N THR A 116 0.18 9.43 5.45
CA THR A 116 1.47 8.91 4.99
C THR A 116 1.34 7.39 4.90
N ILE A 117 1.37 6.88 3.69
CA ILE A 117 1.21 5.44 3.40
C ILE A 117 2.58 4.87 3.06
N THR A 118 2.98 3.85 3.80
CA THR A 118 4.21 3.10 3.54
C THR A 118 3.84 1.76 2.91
N ARG A 119 4.44 1.43 1.78
CA ARG A 119 4.40 0.08 1.22
C ARG A 119 5.36 -0.78 2.04
N GLY A 120 4.84 -1.84 2.68
CA GLY A 120 5.65 -2.81 3.40
C GLY A 120 6.62 -3.54 2.45
N THR A 121 7.67 -4.06 3.02
CA THR A 121 8.63 -4.92 2.32
C THR A 121 8.08 -6.34 2.21
N LEU A 122 8.46 -7.05 1.16
CA LEU A 122 8.28 -8.49 1.09
C LEU A 122 9.39 -9.12 1.94
N GLU A 123 9.03 -9.89 2.97
CA GLU A 123 9.99 -10.64 3.75
C GLU A 123 10.54 -11.81 2.93
N ARG A 124 11.86 -12.01 2.97
CA ARG A 124 12.49 -13.18 2.37
C ARG A 124 12.17 -14.40 3.20
N GLY A 125 11.49 -15.36 2.58
CA GLY A 125 11.19 -16.65 3.19
C GLY A 125 12.10 -17.73 2.64
N PHE A 126 12.74 -18.48 3.55
CA PHE A 126 13.53 -19.64 3.19
C PHE A 126 13.30 -20.74 4.22
N SER A 127 13.01 -21.96 3.78
CA SER A 127 12.92 -23.10 4.64
C SER A 127 13.57 -24.33 4.01
N LEU A 128 14.23 -25.12 4.83
CA LEU A 128 14.77 -26.41 4.47
C LEU A 128 14.07 -27.48 5.31
N ARG A 129 13.59 -28.53 4.66
CA ARG A 129 12.97 -29.67 5.36
C ARG A 129 13.58 -30.96 4.86
N THR A 130 13.86 -31.87 5.77
CA THR A 130 14.17 -33.25 5.42
C THR A 130 12.87 -33.94 5.03
N CYS A 131 12.88 -34.66 3.93
CA CYS A 131 11.74 -35.42 3.45
C CYS A 131 12.04 -36.92 3.51
N LYS A 132 10.99 -37.72 3.65
CA LYS A 132 11.06 -39.15 3.36
C LYS A 132 10.42 -39.40 2.01
N LEU A 133 10.89 -40.40 1.30
CA LEU A 133 10.18 -40.91 0.13
C LEU A 133 9.27 -42.03 0.60
N ASP A 134 8.05 -42.02 0.10
CA ASP A 134 7.12 -43.11 0.28
C ASP A 134 7.55 -44.35 -0.56
N GLN A 135 6.78 -45.43 -0.47
CA GLN A 135 7.06 -46.66 -1.22
C GLN A 135 6.94 -46.48 -2.76
N TYR A 136 6.37 -45.40 -3.23
CA TYR A 136 6.21 -45.04 -4.66
C TYR A 136 7.27 -44.07 -5.15
N GLY A 137 8.10 -43.53 -4.24
CA GLY A 137 9.12 -42.54 -4.54
C GLY A 137 8.60 -41.10 -4.48
N ASP A 138 7.38 -40.89 -4.03
CA ASP A 138 6.83 -39.58 -3.78
C ASP A 138 7.28 -39.03 -2.41
N PHE A 139 7.38 -37.70 -2.30
CA PHE A 139 7.78 -37.09 -1.04
C PHE A 139 6.67 -37.23 0.01
N GLU A 140 6.91 -37.96 1.07
CA GLU A 140 6.17 -37.80 2.30
C GLU A 140 6.66 -36.53 3.01
N TYR A 141 5.80 -35.53 3.07
CA TYR A 141 6.01 -34.38 3.96
C TYR A 141 5.92 -34.90 5.40
N GLY A 142 7.08 -35.22 5.95
CA GLY A 142 7.17 -35.80 7.30
C GLY A 142 6.51 -34.87 8.32
N ASP A 143 5.98 -35.51 9.36
CA ASP A 143 5.49 -34.84 10.56
C ASP A 143 6.44 -33.72 10.98
N SER A 144 5.88 -32.60 11.40
CA SER A 144 6.59 -31.41 11.89
C SER A 144 7.63 -31.69 13.00
N GLU A 145 7.63 -32.87 13.56
CA GLU A 145 8.58 -33.32 14.60
C GLU A 145 9.95 -33.78 14.06
N THR A 146 10.07 -34.09 12.77
CA THR A 146 11.33 -34.59 12.17
C THR A 146 11.89 -33.66 11.09
N GLY A 147 11.15 -32.65 10.66
CA GLY A 147 11.62 -31.65 9.71
C GLY A 147 12.35 -30.52 10.41
N LEU A 148 13.65 -30.36 10.14
CA LEU A 148 14.36 -29.15 10.54
C LEU A 148 13.85 -27.99 9.69
N THR A 149 13.21 -27.01 10.31
CA THR A 149 12.81 -25.77 9.65
C THR A 149 13.81 -24.70 10.02
N TYR A 150 14.43 -24.08 9.02
CA TYR A 150 15.34 -22.96 9.23
C TYR A 150 14.68 -21.70 8.75
N SER A 151 14.75 -20.66 9.56
CA SER A 151 14.37 -19.32 9.17
C SER A 151 15.54 -18.65 8.43
N TYR A 152 15.25 -17.87 7.40
CA TYR A 152 16.25 -17.05 6.76
C TYR A 152 16.68 -15.92 7.71
N ASN A 153 17.99 -15.84 7.96
CA ASN A 153 18.63 -14.67 8.54
C ASN A 153 19.61 -14.13 7.49
N GLU A 154 19.48 -12.87 7.14
CA GLU A 154 20.34 -12.25 6.13
C GLU A 154 21.82 -12.37 6.51
N GLY A 155 22.62 -12.89 5.59
CA GLY A 155 24.06 -13.09 5.80
C GLY A 155 24.45 -14.35 6.57
N GLU A 156 23.52 -15.17 7.05
CA GLU A 156 23.83 -16.45 7.68
C GLU A 156 23.72 -17.60 6.68
N ALA A 157 24.78 -18.44 6.65
CA ALA A 157 24.74 -19.69 5.91
C ALA A 157 23.84 -20.69 6.63
N GLN A 158 22.88 -21.26 5.93
CA GLN A 158 22.06 -22.34 6.45
C GLN A 158 22.81 -23.66 6.30
N SER A 159 22.80 -24.49 7.34
CA SER A 159 23.43 -25.82 7.30
C SER A 159 22.45 -26.87 7.83
N ILE A 160 22.50 -28.05 7.23
CA ILE A 160 21.81 -29.24 7.71
C ILE A 160 22.87 -30.25 8.07
N ASP A 161 22.83 -30.70 9.33
CA ASP A 161 23.67 -31.79 9.76
C ASP A 161 23.05 -33.15 9.35
N LEU A 162 23.73 -33.81 8.42
CA LEU A 162 23.34 -35.12 7.96
C LEU A 162 24.11 -36.17 8.76
N THR A 163 23.39 -36.93 9.58
CA THR A 163 23.98 -38.07 10.26
C THR A 163 23.96 -39.30 9.36
N TRP A 164 25.16 -39.82 9.05
CA TRP A 164 25.28 -41.02 8.25
C TRP A 164 24.78 -42.25 9.05
N PRO A 165 23.81 -43.02 8.53
CA PRO A 165 23.32 -44.21 9.23
C PRO A 165 24.40 -45.26 9.36
N GLU A 166 24.55 -45.83 10.56
CA GLU A 166 25.54 -46.85 10.85
C GLU A 166 25.36 -48.08 9.93
N GLY A 167 26.47 -48.57 9.36
CA GLY A 167 26.47 -49.74 8.48
C GLY A 167 25.97 -49.54 7.06
N ARG A 168 25.69 -48.29 6.63
CA ARG A 168 25.35 -47.97 5.25
C ARG A 168 26.57 -47.51 4.48
N THR A 169 26.69 -47.96 3.22
CA THR A 169 27.71 -47.54 2.26
C THR A 169 27.18 -46.49 1.27
N ASP A 170 25.87 -46.39 1.16
CA ASP A 170 25.14 -45.41 0.38
C ASP A 170 24.00 -44.84 1.19
N PHE A 171 23.79 -43.57 1.08
CA PHE A 171 22.70 -42.85 1.74
C PHE A 171 22.28 -41.67 0.91
N SER A 172 21.00 -41.54 0.71
CA SER A 172 20.42 -40.34 0.11
C SER A 172 19.29 -39.84 1.00
N MET A 173 19.27 -38.55 1.26
CA MET A 173 18.19 -37.91 1.98
C MET A 173 17.68 -36.73 1.13
N PRO A 174 16.45 -36.78 0.68
CA PRO A 174 15.88 -35.67 -0.07
C PRO A 174 15.65 -34.50 0.88
N ILE A 175 15.90 -33.30 0.38
CA ILE A 175 15.70 -32.04 1.08
C ILE A 175 14.75 -31.20 0.24
N LEU A 176 13.63 -30.78 0.85
CA LEU A 176 12.74 -29.78 0.26
C LEU A 176 13.26 -28.40 0.60
N VAL A 177 13.47 -27.59 -0.43
CA VAL A 177 13.79 -26.17 -0.31
C VAL A 177 12.55 -25.37 -0.72
N GLU A 178 12.05 -24.55 0.19
CA GLU A 178 10.99 -23.59 -0.11
C GLU A 178 11.57 -22.20 0.05
N ALA A 179 11.55 -21.41 -1.00
CA ALA A 179 12.02 -20.03 -0.99
C ALA A 179 11.16 -19.17 -1.91
N ASN A 180 10.97 -17.91 -1.55
CA ASN A 180 10.28 -16.93 -2.39
C ASN A 180 11.25 -16.03 -3.17
N TYR A 181 12.52 -16.43 -3.27
CA TYR A 181 13.58 -15.76 -4.03
C TYR A 181 14.54 -16.80 -4.64
N ASP A 182 15.38 -16.34 -5.57
CA ASP A 182 16.38 -17.19 -6.19
C ASP A 182 17.44 -17.64 -5.17
N TRP A 183 17.75 -18.92 -5.18
CA TRP A 183 18.73 -19.52 -4.30
C TRP A 183 19.67 -20.46 -5.07
N ALA A 184 20.83 -20.71 -4.51
CA ALA A 184 21.81 -21.63 -5.08
C ALA A 184 22.56 -22.38 -3.98
N ILE A 185 23.02 -23.60 -4.30
CA ILE A 185 23.94 -24.35 -3.45
C ILE A 185 25.35 -23.89 -3.80
N ASN A 186 26.00 -23.20 -2.88
CA ASN A 186 27.33 -22.64 -3.12
C ASN A 186 28.47 -23.64 -2.92
N GLN A 187 28.27 -24.61 -2.03
CA GLN A 187 29.30 -25.58 -1.70
C GLN A 187 28.67 -26.94 -1.36
N LEU A 188 29.18 -27.98 -2.00
CA LEU A 188 28.91 -29.36 -1.61
C LEU A 188 30.13 -29.88 -0.86
N PRO A 189 29.92 -30.75 0.18
CA PRO A 189 31.04 -31.39 0.86
C PRO A 189 31.83 -32.28 -0.12
N GLU A 190 33.13 -32.32 0.05
CA GLU A 190 33.98 -33.31 -0.61
C GLU A 190 33.92 -34.60 0.24
N TRP A 191 33.44 -35.67 -0.38
CA TRP A 191 33.32 -37.01 0.27
C TRP A 191 34.54 -37.85 0.03
#